data_719f93915b55cb6e598c74b32f0ffd8d
#
_entry.id   719f93915b55cb6e598c74b32f0ffd8d
#
_cell.length_a   1.000
_cell.length_b   1.000
_cell.length_c   1.000
_cell.angle_alpha   90.00
_cell.angle_beta   90.00
_cell.angle_gamma   90.00
#
_symmetry.space_group_name_H-M   'P 1'
#
loop_
_entity.id
_entity.type
_entity.pdbx_description
1 polymer ?
#
loop_
_entity_poly.entity_id
_entity_poly.type
_entity_poly.pdbx_seq_one_letter_code
_entity_poly.pdbx_strand_id
1 'polypeptide(L)'
;KFDWKASDKFPSLTQPNGSYHGAVLADALEPIGPIAFITACRVLGLRDLGPAMAPMNAFLALTGMETLALRMERHCSNALAVAQWL
;
A
#
# COMPACT_ATOMS: atom_id res chain seq x y z
N LYS A 1 -1.16 -7.03 -13.89
CA LYS A 1 0.14 -6.79 -13.23
C LYS A 1 0.40 -5.28 -13.25
N PHE A 2 0.63 -4.67 -12.09
CA PHE A 2 0.97 -3.24 -12.02
C PHE A 2 2.43 -3.04 -12.44
N ASP A 3 2.68 -2.08 -13.33
CA ASP A 3 4.04 -1.73 -13.75
C ASP A 3 4.63 -0.67 -12.83
N TRP A 4 5.47 -1.12 -11.90
CA TRP A 4 6.15 -0.25 -10.94
C TRP A 4 7.14 0.72 -11.57
N LYS A 5 7.65 0.39 -12.78
CA LYS A 5 8.64 1.20 -13.50
C LYS A 5 8.03 2.25 -14.44
N ALA A 6 6.72 2.24 -14.60
CA ALA A 6 6.02 3.22 -15.46
C ALA A 6 6.14 4.68 -14.95
N SER A 7 6.62 4.87 -13.70
CA SER A 7 6.88 6.21 -13.14
C SER A 7 7.94 6.15 -12.04
N ASP A 8 8.56 7.31 -11.75
CA ASP A 8 9.57 7.45 -10.70
C ASP A 8 8.99 7.52 -9.26
N LYS A 9 7.70 7.23 -9.09
CA LYS A 9 7.00 7.36 -7.80
C LYS A 9 7.36 6.27 -6.79
N PHE A 10 8.01 5.20 -7.22
CA PHE A 10 8.23 4.01 -6.38
C PHE A 10 9.72 3.63 -6.27
N PRO A 11 10.61 4.55 -5.82
CA PRO A 11 12.05 4.30 -5.80
C PRO A 11 12.44 3.11 -4.94
N SER A 12 11.75 2.85 -3.82
CA SER A 12 12.00 1.69 -2.96
C SER A 12 11.78 0.34 -3.63
N LEU A 13 11.06 0.28 -4.76
CA LEU A 13 10.83 -0.92 -5.55
C LEU A 13 11.69 -0.99 -6.81
N THR A 14 12.03 0.17 -7.37
CA THR A 14 12.59 0.30 -8.72
C THR A 14 14.05 0.74 -8.75
N GLN A 15 14.61 1.18 -7.61
CA GLN A 15 16.01 1.57 -7.47
C GLN A 15 16.80 0.50 -6.69
N PRO A 16 18.13 0.42 -6.92
CA PRO A 16 19.01 -0.47 -6.16
C PRO A 16 18.94 -0.17 -4.65
N ASN A 17 18.72 -1.19 -3.84
CA ASN A 17 18.67 -1.06 -2.39
C ASN A 17 19.98 -1.51 -1.74
N GLY A 18 20.74 -0.59 -1.15
CA GLY A 18 22.03 -0.87 -0.53
C GLY A 18 21.95 -1.86 0.64
N SER A 19 20.85 -1.86 1.42
CA SER A 19 20.62 -2.80 2.51
C SER A 19 20.35 -4.24 2.02
N TYR A 20 20.07 -4.41 0.75
CA TYR A 20 19.79 -5.69 0.08
C TYR A 20 20.76 -5.96 -1.06
N HIS A 21 22.05 -5.66 -0.86
CA HIS A 21 23.14 -5.91 -1.83
C HIS A 21 22.90 -5.26 -3.20
N GLY A 22 22.21 -4.13 -3.25
CA GLY A 22 21.89 -3.44 -4.49
C GLY A 22 20.71 -4.06 -5.28
N ALA A 23 19.95 -4.98 -4.69
CA ALA A 23 18.81 -5.59 -5.36
C ALA A 23 17.72 -4.56 -5.68
N VAL A 24 17.19 -4.63 -6.91
CA VAL A 24 15.96 -3.94 -7.33
C VAL A 24 14.81 -4.90 -7.13
N LEU A 25 13.92 -4.62 -6.16
CA LEU A 25 12.87 -5.57 -5.75
C LEU A 25 11.92 -5.93 -6.88
N ALA A 26 11.59 -4.96 -7.74
CA ALA A 26 10.71 -5.19 -8.89
C ALA A 26 11.29 -6.23 -9.87
N ASP A 27 12.62 -6.24 -10.05
CA ASP A 27 13.31 -7.14 -10.98
C ASP A 27 13.63 -8.48 -10.32
N ALA A 28 14.21 -8.43 -9.11
CA ALA A 28 14.63 -9.63 -8.38
C ALA A 28 13.48 -10.60 -8.10
N LEU A 29 12.26 -10.08 -7.96
CA LEU A 29 11.07 -10.87 -7.64
C LEU A 29 10.20 -11.19 -8.86
N GLU A 30 10.52 -10.64 -10.02
CA GLU A 30 9.76 -10.86 -11.25
C GLU A 30 9.56 -12.35 -11.59
N PRO A 31 10.59 -13.23 -11.45
CA PRO A 31 10.43 -14.66 -11.72
C PRO A 31 9.49 -15.40 -10.78
N ILE A 32 9.26 -14.87 -9.58
CA ILE A 32 8.39 -15.48 -8.55
C ILE A 32 6.94 -15.00 -8.72
N GLY A 33 6.74 -13.80 -9.29
CA GLY A 33 5.43 -13.22 -9.52
C GLY A 33 5.31 -11.75 -9.09
N PRO A 34 4.12 -11.15 -9.14
CA PRO A 34 3.91 -9.73 -8.86
C PRO A 34 3.91 -9.43 -7.35
N ILE A 35 4.93 -9.87 -6.62
CA ILE A 35 5.03 -9.79 -5.15
C ILE A 35 5.99 -8.71 -4.64
N ALA A 36 6.56 -7.87 -5.52
CA ALA A 36 7.54 -6.85 -5.15
C ALA A 36 7.04 -5.91 -4.04
N PHE A 37 5.80 -5.43 -4.14
CA PHE A 37 5.22 -4.52 -3.15
C PHE A 37 5.03 -5.19 -1.79
N ILE A 38 4.42 -6.36 -1.73
CA ILE A 38 4.20 -7.06 -0.45
C ILE A 38 5.53 -7.47 0.18
N THR A 39 6.53 -7.83 -0.62
CA THR A 39 7.86 -8.13 -0.12
C THR A 39 8.54 -6.88 0.44
N ALA A 40 8.45 -5.73 -0.24
CA ALA A 40 8.95 -4.47 0.30
C ALA A 40 8.29 -4.12 1.64
N CYS A 41 6.97 -4.25 1.75
CA CYS A 41 6.26 -4.03 3.01
C CYS A 41 6.76 -4.96 4.13
N ARG A 42 7.08 -6.23 3.81
CA ARG A 42 7.57 -7.21 4.79
C ARG A 42 9.03 -6.98 5.18
N VAL A 43 9.89 -6.64 4.25
CA VAL A 43 11.33 -6.50 4.54
C VAL A 43 11.69 -5.10 5.01
N LEU A 44 11.27 -4.06 4.31
CA LEU A 44 11.57 -2.67 4.68
C LEU A 44 10.66 -2.17 5.80
N GLY A 45 9.37 -2.47 5.72
CA GLY A 45 8.39 -2.05 6.73
C GLY A 45 8.48 -2.90 7.99
N LEU A 46 8.03 -4.15 7.91
CA LEU A 46 7.88 -5.01 9.09
C LEU A 46 9.24 -5.40 9.71
N ARG A 47 10.18 -5.90 8.92
CA ARG A 47 11.45 -6.41 9.43
C ARG A 47 12.41 -5.29 9.85
N ASP A 48 12.64 -4.30 8.99
CA ASP A 48 13.67 -3.30 9.21
C ASP A 48 13.19 -2.17 10.13
N LEU A 49 11.95 -1.68 9.96
CA LEU A 49 11.36 -0.63 10.79
C LEU A 49 10.57 -1.18 11.99
N GLY A 50 10.04 -2.38 11.90
CA GLY A 50 9.37 -3.08 12.99
C GLY A 50 7.87 -2.87 13.19
N PRO A 51 7.16 -1.92 12.54
CA PRO A 51 5.73 -1.74 12.79
C PRO A 51 4.93 -2.96 12.37
N ALA A 52 4.12 -3.47 13.28
CA ALA A 52 3.20 -4.57 13.04
C ALA A 52 1.82 -4.23 13.62
N MET A 53 0.77 -4.54 12.87
CA MET A 53 -0.59 -4.33 13.35
C MET A 53 -0.96 -5.41 14.35
N ALA A 54 -1.45 -5.01 15.53
CA ALA A 54 -2.00 -5.97 16.48
C ALA A 54 -3.24 -6.66 15.91
N PRO A 55 -3.48 -7.96 16.22
CA PRO A 55 -4.64 -8.69 15.70
C PRO A 55 -5.99 -8.01 15.96
N MET A 56 -6.18 -7.42 17.14
CA MET A 56 -7.40 -6.68 17.47
C MET A 56 -7.58 -5.45 16.59
N ASN A 57 -6.50 -4.71 16.29
CA ASN A 57 -6.56 -3.56 15.40
C ASN A 57 -6.88 -3.99 13.96
N ALA A 58 -6.34 -5.12 13.51
CA ALA A 58 -6.68 -5.70 12.21
C ALA A 58 -8.16 -6.09 12.14
N PHE A 59 -8.70 -6.72 13.18
CA PHE A 59 -10.12 -7.05 13.28
C PHE A 59 -11.02 -5.82 13.20
N LEU A 60 -10.71 -4.77 13.97
CA LEU A 60 -11.47 -3.52 13.94
C LEU A 60 -11.39 -2.82 12.57
N ALA A 61 -10.21 -2.82 11.95
CA ALA A 61 -10.04 -2.26 10.61
C ALA A 61 -10.87 -3.03 9.56
N LEU A 62 -10.83 -4.36 9.58
CA LEU A 62 -11.63 -5.21 8.68
C LEU A 62 -13.13 -4.96 8.86
N THR A 63 -13.61 -4.95 10.11
CA THR A 63 -15.01 -4.63 10.42
C THR A 63 -15.41 -3.25 9.90
N GLY A 64 -14.53 -2.25 10.06
CA GLY A 64 -14.75 -0.91 9.51
C GLY A 64 -14.74 -0.86 7.97
N MET A 65 -14.04 -1.76 7.32
CA MET A 65 -13.97 -1.84 5.84
C MET A 65 -15.23 -2.46 5.22
N GLU A 66 -15.97 -3.32 5.93
CA GLU A 66 -17.17 -3.98 5.41
C GLU A 66 -18.23 -2.98 4.93
N THR A 67 -18.35 -1.84 5.61
CA THR A 67 -19.32 -0.79 5.26
C THR A 67 -18.69 0.42 4.56
N LEU A 68 -17.40 0.34 4.20
CA LEU A 68 -16.66 1.49 3.69
C LEU A 68 -17.28 2.07 2.42
N ALA A 69 -17.68 1.23 1.47
CA ALA A 69 -18.28 1.68 0.21
C ALA A 69 -19.55 2.53 0.46
N LEU A 70 -20.45 2.06 1.34
CA LEU A 70 -21.67 2.78 1.70
C LEU A 70 -21.38 4.12 2.38
N ARG A 71 -20.41 4.14 3.29
CA ARG A 71 -20.00 5.36 3.99
C ARG A 71 -19.38 6.37 3.04
N MET A 72 -18.51 5.91 2.13
CA MET A 72 -17.85 6.79 1.16
C MET A 72 -18.84 7.40 0.17
N GLU A 73 -19.83 6.65 -0.30
CA GLU A 73 -20.92 7.19 -1.12
C GLU A 73 -21.64 8.32 -0.40
N ARG A 74 -22.00 8.13 0.87
CA ARG A 74 -22.65 9.15 1.67
C ARG A 74 -21.74 10.36 1.94
N HIS A 75 -20.48 10.13 2.26
CA HIS A 75 -19.51 11.23 2.47
C HIS A 75 -19.33 12.07 1.20
N CYS A 76 -19.20 11.45 0.05
CA CYS A 76 -19.06 12.18 -1.22
C CYS A 76 -20.32 13.00 -1.55
N SER A 77 -21.51 12.42 -1.40
CA SER A 77 -22.76 13.14 -1.66
C SER A 77 -22.97 14.33 -0.69
N ASN A 78 -22.67 14.15 0.59
CA ASN A 78 -22.76 15.21 1.57
C ASN A 78 -21.74 16.34 1.31
N ALA A 79 -20.50 15.98 1.00
CA ALA A 79 -19.46 16.94 0.66
C ALA A 79 -19.82 17.78 -0.58
N LEU A 80 -20.37 17.12 -1.61
CA LEU A 80 -20.84 17.81 -2.81
C LEU A 80 -21.98 18.78 -2.49
N ALA A 81 -22.96 18.36 -1.68
CA ALA A 81 -24.08 19.21 -1.29
C ALA A 81 -23.63 20.45 -0.50
N VAL A 82 -22.66 20.30 0.41
CA VAL A 82 -22.06 21.42 1.14
C VAL A 82 -21.31 22.37 0.20
N ALA A 83 -20.50 21.82 -0.72
CA ALA A 83 -19.75 22.62 -1.68
C ALA A 83 -20.64 23.40 -2.66
N GLN A 84 -21.82 22.88 -2.95
CA GLN A 84 -22.80 23.58 -3.81
C GLN A 84 -23.59 24.64 -3.06
N TRP A 85 -23.72 24.50 -1.74
CA TRP A 85 -24.42 25.45 -0.89
C TRP A 85 -23.56 26.69 -0.56
N LEU A 86 -22.26 26.56 -0.44
CA LEU A 86 -21.28 27.65 -0.24
C LEU A 86 -21.12 28.53 -1.46
#